data_72c6415afb50c6b487551806e2d8f992
#
_entry.id   72c6415afb50c6b487551806e2d8f992
#
_cell.length_a   1.000
_cell.length_b   1.000
_cell.length_c   1.000
_cell.angle_alpha   90.00
_cell.angle_beta   90.00
_cell.angle_gamma   90.00
#
_symmetry.space_group_name_H-M   'P 1'
#
loop_
_entity.id
_entity.type
_entity.pdbx_description
1 polymer ?
#
loop_
_entity_poly.entity_id
_entity_poly.type
_entity_poly.pdbx_seq_one_letter_code
_entity_poly.pdbx_strand_id
1 'polypeptide(L)'
;MPLFVLEPPSYYVHHYSGPVIERVLPLAEARKACADRGVHADACAWISNGACHLIIPSNGPVRNRGAYRRHELAHCNGWDHANSAASGPASEQDPLKAIR
;
A
#
# COMPACT_ATOMS: atom_id res chain seq x y z
N MET A 1 8.63 11.17 16.03
CA MET A 1 7.81 11.24 14.84
C MET A 1 6.89 10.07 14.76
N PRO A 2 5.63 10.28 14.64
CA PRO A 2 4.70 9.17 14.58
C PRO A 2 4.87 8.43 13.26
N LEU A 3 4.70 7.13 13.32
CA LEU A 3 4.74 6.31 12.14
C LEU A 3 3.31 5.93 11.80
N PHE A 4 2.94 6.16 10.58
CA PHE A 4 1.57 5.86 10.15
C PHE A 4 1.55 5.55 8.67
N VAL A 5 0.48 4.90 8.26
CA VAL A 5 0.25 4.62 6.86
C VAL A 5 -0.66 5.71 6.32
N LEU A 6 -0.31 6.28 5.18
CA LEU A 6 -1.10 7.33 4.59
C LEU A 6 -2.49 6.81 4.25
N GLU A 7 -3.50 7.54 4.69
CA GLU A 7 -4.87 7.12 4.44
C GLU A 7 -5.28 7.52 3.03
N PRO A 8 -5.76 6.61 2.21
CA PRO A 8 -6.17 6.97 0.85
C PRO A 8 -7.46 7.78 0.84
N PRO A 9 -7.69 8.55 -0.21
CA PRO A 9 -8.97 9.24 -0.36
C PRO A 9 -10.12 8.25 -0.38
N SER A 10 -11.24 8.62 0.21
CA SER A 10 -12.37 7.70 0.34
C SER A 10 -12.88 7.16 -0.99
N TYR A 11 -12.69 7.91 -2.06
CA TYR A 11 -13.10 7.47 -3.39
C TYR A 11 -12.49 6.10 -3.75
N TYR A 12 -11.30 5.82 -3.26
CA TYR A 12 -10.60 4.57 -3.59
C TYR A 12 -10.76 3.50 -2.52
N VAL A 13 -11.48 3.79 -1.43
CA VAL A 13 -11.63 2.85 -0.34
C VAL A 13 -12.93 2.08 -0.55
N HIS A 14 -12.86 1.04 -1.32
CA HIS A 14 -14.01 0.18 -1.60
C HIS A 14 -13.48 -1.20 -1.98
N HIS A 15 -14.37 -2.16 -2.06
CA HIS A 15 -13.98 -3.51 -2.43
C HIS A 15 -13.36 -3.53 -3.83
N TYR A 16 -12.30 -4.27 -3.97
CA TYR A 16 -11.74 -4.52 -5.29
C TYR A 16 -12.69 -5.46 -6.03
N SER A 17 -12.84 -5.24 -7.32
CA SER A 17 -13.83 -6.00 -8.11
C SER A 17 -13.42 -7.44 -8.39
N GLY A 18 -12.15 -7.78 -8.22
CA GLY A 18 -11.67 -9.14 -8.49
C GLY A 18 -11.17 -9.79 -7.22
N PRO A 19 -10.48 -10.92 -7.36
CA PRO A 19 -9.91 -11.61 -6.21
C PRO A 19 -8.84 -10.77 -5.52
N VAL A 20 -8.74 -10.92 -4.22
CA VAL A 20 -7.68 -10.26 -3.44
C VAL A 20 -6.86 -11.36 -2.77
N ILE A 21 -5.58 -11.36 -3.02
CA ILE A 21 -4.66 -12.34 -2.47
C ILE A 21 -3.70 -11.60 -1.55
N GLU A 22 -3.84 -11.82 -0.26
CA GLU A 22 -3.06 -11.11 0.73
C GLU A 22 -2.03 -12.03 1.36
N ARG A 23 -0.80 -11.56 1.47
CA ARG A 23 0.25 -12.27 2.19
C ARG A 23 0.73 -11.38 3.31
N VAL A 24 0.74 -11.92 4.51
CA VAL A 24 1.22 -11.19 5.68
C VAL A 24 2.56 -11.79 6.05
N LEU A 25 3.61 -11.00 5.99
CA LEU A 25 4.99 -11.47 6.17
C LEU A 25 5.71 -10.64 7.22
N PRO A 26 6.70 -11.21 7.92
CA PRO A 26 7.53 -10.39 8.78
C PRO A 26 8.10 -9.22 8.00
N LEU A 27 8.33 -8.11 8.68
CA LEU A 27 8.71 -6.85 8.02
C LEU A 27 9.86 -7.00 7.04
N ALA A 28 10.94 -7.67 7.44
CA ALA A 28 12.08 -7.81 6.56
C ALA A 28 11.73 -8.58 5.29
N GLU A 29 10.87 -9.59 5.43
CA GLU A 29 10.46 -10.38 4.27
C GLU A 29 9.47 -9.59 3.42
N ALA A 30 8.61 -8.80 4.05
CA ALA A 30 7.68 -7.95 3.29
C ALA A 30 8.46 -6.94 2.46
N ARG A 31 9.48 -6.32 3.07
CA ARG A 31 10.33 -5.38 2.34
C ARG A 31 11.03 -6.03 1.17
N LYS A 32 11.54 -7.25 1.39
CA LYS A 32 12.22 -7.95 0.33
C LYS A 32 11.26 -8.32 -0.80
N ALA A 33 10.09 -8.81 -0.45
CA ALA A 33 9.10 -9.19 -1.46
C ALA A 33 8.67 -7.99 -2.29
N CYS A 34 8.49 -6.84 -1.65
CA CYS A 34 8.14 -5.63 -2.38
C CYS A 34 9.30 -5.15 -3.24
N ALA A 35 10.54 -5.23 -2.71
CA ALA A 35 11.72 -4.81 -3.48
C ALA A 35 11.91 -5.69 -4.70
N ASP A 36 11.59 -6.97 -4.61
CA ASP A 36 11.68 -7.87 -5.76
C ASP A 36 10.72 -7.45 -6.86
N ARG A 37 9.72 -6.65 -6.53
CA ARG A 37 8.81 -6.10 -7.52
C ARG A 37 9.12 -4.64 -7.85
N GLY A 38 10.26 -4.17 -7.41
CA GLY A 38 10.69 -2.81 -7.72
C GLY A 38 10.14 -1.74 -6.79
N VAL A 39 9.56 -2.14 -5.67
CA VAL A 39 8.96 -1.18 -4.73
C VAL A 39 9.71 -1.21 -3.41
N HIS A 40 10.35 -0.12 -3.06
CA HIS A 40 11.09 -0.04 -1.81
C HIS A 40 10.16 0.48 -0.72
N ALA A 41 9.43 -0.44 -0.12
CA ALA A 41 8.42 -0.10 0.88
C ALA A 41 8.17 -1.28 1.80
N ASP A 42 7.45 -1.02 2.90
CA ASP A 42 7.11 -2.06 3.87
C ASP A 42 5.93 -2.90 3.41
N ALA A 43 5.10 -2.33 2.54
CA ALA A 43 3.93 -2.99 2.00
C ALA A 43 3.80 -2.60 0.54
N CYS A 44 3.09 -3.39 -0.23
CA CYS A 44 2.91 -3.07 -1.64
C CYS A 44 1.71 -3.81 -2.21
N ALA A 45 1.27 -3.38 -3.38
CA ALA A 45 0.16 -4.00 -4.07
C ALA A 45 0.42 -4.00 -5.56
N TRP A 46 -0.12 -4.97 -6.25
CA TRP A 46 -0.09 -4.99 -7.71
C TRP A 46 -1.24 -5.86 -8.21
N ILE A 47 -1.57 -5.69 -9.48
CA ILE A 47 -2.61 -6.49 -10.12
C ILE A 47 -1.94 -7.44 -11.11
N SER A 48 -2.33 -8.69 -11.05
CA SER A 48 -1.85 -9.69 -11.97
C SER A 48 -2.98 -10.67 -12.25
N ASN A 49 -3.25 -10.90 -13.51
CA ASN A 49 -4.32 -11.80 -13.94
C ASN A 49 -5.66 -11.44 -13.30
N GLY A 50 -5.92 -10.15 -13.17
CA GLY A 50 -7.18 -9.67 -12.61
C GLY A 50 -7.28 -9.74 -11.10
N ALA A 51 -6.26 -10.22 -10.41
CA ALA A 51 -6.27 -10.31 -8.97
C ALA A 51 -5.42 -9.20 -8.34
N CYS A 52 -5.88 -8.67 -7.23
CA CYS A 52 -5.14 -7.70 -6.46
C CYS A 52 -4.25 -8.45 -5.47
N HIS A 53 -2.95 -8.27 -5.57
CA HIS A 53 -1.99 -8.92 -4.67
C HIS A 53 -1.52 -7.89 -3.65
N LEU A 54 -1.56 -8.26 -2.38
CA LEU A 54 -1.11 -7.38 -1.30
C LEU A 54 -0.01 -8.07 -0.51
N ILE A 55 1.02 -7.31 -0.16
CA ILE A 55 2.02 -7.74 0.80
C ILE A 55 1.90 -6.80 1.98
N ILE A 56 1.65 -7.35 3.16
CA ILE A 56 1.43 -6.58 4.38
C ILE A 56 2.40 -7.06 5.45
N PRO A 57 3.10 -6.17 6.16
CA PRO A 57 4.00 -6.62 7.20
C PRO A 57 3.24 -7.06 8.44
N SER A 58 3.69 -8.13 9.07
CA SER A 58 3.05 -8.66 10.27
C SER A 58 3.60 -8.01 11.55
N ASN A 59 4.71 -7.32 11.45
CA ASN A 59 5.32 -6.66 12.62
C ASN A 59 6.01 -5.39 12.12
N GLY A 60 6.67 -4.70 13.01
CA GLY A 60 7.35 -3.47 12.67
C GLY A 60 6.76 -2.29 13.42
N PRO A 61 7.21 -1.07 13.11
CA PRO A 61 6.79 0.10 13.88
C PRO A 61 5.32 0.47 13.69
N VAL A 62 4.77 0.24 12.52
CA VAL A 62 3.35 0.48 12.29
C VAL A 62 2.63 -0.84 12.48
N ARG A 63 1.74 -0.89 13.48
CA ARG A 63 1.10 -2.15 13.81
C ARG A 63 -0.28 -2.33 13.23
N ASN A 64 -0.84 -1.30 12.66
CA ASN A 64 -2.21 -1.35 12.15
C ASN A 64 -2.26 -2.00 10.77
N ARG A 65 -2.47 -3.31 10.76
CA ARG A 65 -2.57 -4.03 9.49
C ARG A 65 -3.75 -3.58 8.66
N GLY A 66 -4.83 -3.17 9.31
CA GLY A 66 -5.99 -2.69 8.58
C GLY A 66 -5.69 -1.42 7.80
N ALA A 67 -4.84 -0.55 8.34
CA ALA A 67 -4.44 0.66 7.64
C ALA A 67 -3.60 0.31 6.42
N TYR A 68 -2.67 -0.63 6.55
CA TYR A 68 -1.89 -1.08 5.41
C TYR A 68 -2.80 -1.69 4.35
N ARG A 69 -3.76 -2.50 4.77
CA ARG A 69 -4.64 -3.16 3.82
C ARG A 69 -5.47 -2.15 3.05
N ARG A 70 -6.03 -1.15 3.72
CA ARG A 70 -6.80 -0.12 3.04
C ARG A 70 -5.93 0.66 2.05
N HIS A 71 -4.73 0.99 2.47
CA HIS A 71 -3.79 1.73 1.63
C HIS A 71 -3.46 0.94 0.36
N GLU A 72 -3.07 -0.31 0.54
CA GLU A 72 -2.64 -1.10 -0.61
C GLU A 72 -3.81 -1.51 -1.49
N LEU A 73 -4.97 -1.79 -0.89
CA LEU A 73 -6.13 -2.14 -1.68
C LEU A 73 -6.57 -0.95 -2.53
N ALA A 74 -6.43 0.26 -2.00
CA ALA A 74 -6.76 1.46 -2.76
C ALA A 74 -5.89 1.58 -4.00
N HIS A 75 -4.64 1.13 -3.94
CA HIS A 75 -3.80 1.12 -5.13
C HIS A 75 -4.36 0.18 -6.20
N CYS A 76 -4.91 -0.95 -5.79
CA CYS A 76 -5.56 -1.83 -6.76
C CYS A 76 -6.83 -1.19 -7.33
N ASN A 77 -7.44 -0.28 -6.59
CA ASN A 77 -8.62 0.45 -7.04
C ASN A 77 -8.26 1.68 -7.87
N GLY A 78 -6.99 1.84 -8.20
CA GLY A 78 -6.58 2.90 -9.12
C GLY A 78 -5.92 4.10 -8.48
N TRP A 79 -5.79 4.11 -7.17
CA TRP A 79 -5.14 5.23 -6.49
C TRP A 79 -3.63 5.13 -6.64
N ASP A 80 -3.01 6.28 -6.89
CA ASP A 80 -1.60 6.36 -6.69
C ASP A 80 -1.37 7.70 -5.99
N HIS A 81 -0.19 7.88 -5.45
CA HIS A 81 0.05 9.05 -4.62
C HIS A 81 0.01 10.35 -5.42
N ALA A 82 0.25 10.25 -6.70
CA ALA A 82 0.24 11.42 -7.54
C ALA A 82 -1.16 11.92 -7.85
N ASN A 83 -2.16 11.01 -7.86
CA ASN A 83 -3.53 11.42 -8.18
C ASN A 83 -4.39 11.60 -6.94
N SER A 84 -3.79 11.71 -5.78
CA SER A 84 -4.53 11.93 -4.57
C SER A 84 -4.92 13.38 -4.49
N ALA A 85 -6.20 13.64 -4.54
CA ALA A 85 -6.66 15.02 -4.53
C ALA A 85 -6.27 15.75 -3.28
N ALA A 86 -6.27 15.06 -2.18
CA ALA A 86 -5.94 15.69 -0.94
C ALA A 86 -4.50 16.05 -0.86
N SER A 87 -3.67 15.44 -1.66
CA SER A 87 -2.27 15.68 -1.55
C SER A 87 -1.81 16.86 -2.32
N GLY A 88 -2.44 17.12 -3.39
CA GLY A 88 -1.97 18.20 -4.20
C GLY A 88 -0.52 18.01 -4.53
N PRO A 89 0.16 19.09 -4.57
CA PRO A 89 1.53 19.03 -5.00
C PRO A 89 2.40 18.27 -4.04
N ALA A 90 1.96 18.18 -2.85
CA ALA A 90 2.82 17.57 -1.92
C ALA A 90 2.87 16.11 -2.13
N SER A 91 1.95 15.68 -2.85
CA SER A 91 1.84 14.29 -2.99
C SER A 91 3.04 13.67 -3.45
N GLU A 92 3.73 14.53 -4.05
CA GLU A 92 4.67 13.98 -4.56
C GLU A 92 5.57 13.61 -3.68
N GLN A 93 5.38 13.85 -2.81
CA GLN A 93 6.04 13.69 -2.09
C GLN A 93 6.33 12.59 -1.79
N ASP A 94 6.83 12.33 -2.11
CA ASP A 94 7.51 11.79 -1.85
C ASP A 94 7.69 11.00 -0.75
N PRO A 95 7.42 11.37 0.16
CA PRO A 95 7.49 10.58 1.29
C PRO A 95 6.80 9.36 1.06
N LEU A 96 6.02 9.50 0.17
CA LEU A 96 5.26 8.42 -0.07
C LEU A 96 5.97 7.35 -0.70
N LYS A 97 7.12 7.59 -1.13
CA LYS A 97 7.89 6.56 -1.68
C LYS A 97 8.24 5.55 -0.67
N ALA A 98 8.14 5.85 0.57
CA ALA A 98 8.45 4.91 1.61
C ALA A 98 7.31 3.96 1.85
N ILE A 99 6.09 4.36 1.52
CA ILE A 99 4.93 3.51 1.70
C ILE A 99 4.19 3.52 0.41
N ARG A 100 4.23 2.47 -0.32
CA ARG A 100 3.56 2.46 -1.59
C ARG A 100 2.29 1.69 -1.54
#